data_2e260b6b580b6ddb67a3ac87cf322e1b
#
_entry.id   2e260b6b580b6ddb67a3ac87cf322e1b
#
_cell.length_a   1.000
_cell.length_b   1.000
_cell.length_c   1.000
_cell.angle_alpha   90.00
_cell.angle_beta   90.00
_cell.angle_gamma   90.00
#
_symmetry.space_group_name_H-M   'P 1'
#
loop_
_entity.id
_entity.type
_entity.pdbx_description
1 polymer ?
#
loop_
_entity_poly.entity_id
_entity_poly.type
_entity_poly.pdbx_seq_one_letter_code
_entity_poly.pdbx_strand_id
1 'polypeptide(L)'
;MAETIQCSVIELIATYRAQHVLPSKKRTLWRDIASAAESGWDFSSRWFIDRKTLETCETSSIAPVDLNAFMCWNMAILAHIHGHLGNVTRRNELNNERHIFIDTFTDVFYDKVKKAWFDVNIRTGERNYEAYPSIAIPLFAECYQRLDIPMMSDVLDTLQRSGILNFPFGIPVSLIKGTNQQWDFPNGWANVIHMIIEGLRRSNCYRMQQKAFDIAQKWINLNYQGYLKDGKMWEKYDVTKPYEKKAEGGEYKIQDGFGWTNGVALDLMVTYSKLLSFKDHMKNNASWSAASITPFLLVLFYY
;
A
#
# COMPACT_ATOMS: atom_id res chain seq x y z
N MET A 1 12.21 6.26 22.13
CA MET A 1 12.14 7.72 22.00
C MET A 1 11.27 8.15 20.79
N ALA A 2 11.40 7.55 19.61
CA ALA A 2 10.56 7.88 18.46
C ALA A 2 9.07 7.50 18.67
N GLU A 3 8.76 6.33 19.22
CA GLU A 3 7.39 5.89 19.53
C GLU A 3 6.68 6.79 20.54
N THR A 4 7.41 7.28 21.55
CA THR A 4 6.83 8.18 22.56
C THR A 4 6.51 9.57 21.98
N ILE A 5 7.31 10.05 21.02
CA ILE A 5 7.07 11.32 20.34
C ILE A 5 5.88 11.18 19.39
N GLN A 6 5.75 10.06 18.69
CA GLN A 6 4.65 9.80 17.77
C GLN A 6 3.30 9.72 18.50
N CYS A 7 3.26 9.06 19.66
CA CYS A 7 2.06 8.98 20.50
C CYS A 7 1.61 10.37 20.98
N SER A 8 2.53 11.21 21.43
CA SER A 8 2.23 12.58 21.89
C SER A 8 1.74 13.51 20.78
N VAL A 9 2.24 13.35 19.55
CA VAL A 9 1.81 14.15 18.39
C VAL A 9 0.40 13.75 17.96
N ILE A 10 0.08 12.46 17.92
CA ILE A 10 -1.27 11.97 17.61
C ILE A 10 -2.30 12.48 18.65
N GLU A 11 -1.96 12.46 19.93
CA GLU A 11 -2.81 13.02 20.99
C GLU A 11 -3.04 14.53 20.83
N LEU A 12 -2.01 15.28 20.43
CA LEU A 12 -2.11 16.71 20.17
C LEU A 12 -3.00 17.01 18.97
N ILE A 13 -2.83 16.28 17.86
CA ILE A 13 -3.67 16.36 16.67
C ILE A 13 -5.12 16.04 17.00
N ALA A 14 -5.36 14.91 17.67
CA ALA A 14 -6.69 14.49 18.06
C ALA A 14 -7.39 15.52 18.97
N THR A 15 -6.65 16.10 19.92
CA THR A 15 -7.17 17.12 20.82
C THR A 15 -7.47 18.42 20.07
N TYR A 16 -6.57 18.89 19.21
CA TYR A 16 -6.77 20.10 18.40
C TYR A 16 -7.97 19.94 17.45
N ARG A 17 -8.05 18.84 16.71
CA ARG A 17 -9.14 18.57 15.77
C ARG A 17 -10.50 18.39 16.47
N ALA A 18 -10.51 17.90 17.70
CA ALA A 18 -11.73 17.75 18.49
C ALA A 18 -12.26 19.06 19.11
N GLN A 19 -11.54 20.20 19.03
CA GLN A 19 -11.99 21.46 19.62
C GLN A 19 -13.32 21.95 19.03
N HIS A 20 -13.54 21.74 17.74
CA HIS A 20 -14.73 22.17 17.02
C HIS A 20 -15.83 21.08 16.93
N VAL A 21 -15.65 19.94 17.57
CA VAL A 21 -16.58 18.82 17.57
C VAL A 21 -17.42 18.83 18.84
N LEU A 22 -18.71 18.49 18.73
CA LEU A 22 -19.62 18.39 19.87
C LEU A 22 -19.02 17.48 20.96
N PRO A 23 -19.11 17.84 22.26
CA PRO A 23 -18.53 17.07 23.36
C PRO A 23 -18.90 15.58 23.34
N SER A 24 -20.15 15.26 22.97
CA SER A 24 -20.66 13.90 22.87
C SER A 24 -19.98 13.07 21.77
N LYS A 25 -19.38 13.70 20.77
CA LYS A 25 -18.69 13.04 19.63
C LYS A 25 -17.18 12.98 19.79
N LYS A 26 -16.59 13.73 20.73
CA LYS A 26 -15.12 13.81 20.90
C LYS A 26 -14.49 12.45 21.16
N ARG A 27 -15.07 11.66 22.07
CA ARG A 27 -14.55 10.34 22.42
C ARG A 27 -14.56 9.37 21.24
N THR A 28 -15.57 9.43 20.38
CA THR A 28 -15.65 8.63 19.16
C THR A 28 -14.58 9.07 18.17
N LEU A 29 -14.44 10.38 17.94
CA LEU A 29 -13.41 10.92 17.05
C LEU A 29 -11.99 10.55 17.51
N TRP A 30 -11.70 10.65 18.81
CA TRP A 30 -10.38 10.24 19.34
C TRP A 30 -10.08 8.76 19.09
N ARG A 31 -11.07 7.88 19.31
CA ARG A 31 -10.93 6.46 19.00
C ARG A 31 -10.68 6.23 17.50
N ASP A 32 -11.44 6.92 16.65
CA ASP A 32 -11.32 6.78 15.20
C ASP A 32 -9.96 7.29 14.68
N ILE A 33 -9.45 8.39 15.21
CA ILE A 33 -8.10 8.90 14.90
C ILE A 33 -7.03 7.92 15.39
N ALA A 34 -7.14 7.38 16.60
CA ALA A 34 -6.21 6.39 17.13
C ALA A 34 -6.22 5.12 16.27
N SER A 35 -7.40 4.62 15.87
CA SER A 35 -7.53 3.47 14.98
C SER A 35 -6.93 3.73 13.60
N ALA A 36 -7.05 4.95 13.08
CA ALA A 36 -6.41 5.35 11.83
C ALA A 36 -4.89 5.34 11.95
N ALA A 37 -4.35 5.83 13.07
CA ALA A 37 -2.91 5.78 13.33
C ALA A 37 -2.39 4.34 13.45
N GLU A 38 -3.11 3.46 14.16
CA GLU A 38 -2.76 2.03 14.28
C GLU A 38 -2.81 1.29 12.94
N SER A 39 -3.65 1.74 11.99
CA SER A 39 -3.72 1.13 10.65
C SER A 39 -2.44 1.30 9.83
N GLY A 40 -1.56 2.24 10.21
CA GLY A 40 -0.39 2.65 9.45
C GLY A 40 -0.71 3.58 8.27
N TRP A 41 -1.98 3.98 8.08
CA TRP A 41 -2.40 4.97 7.08
C TRP A 41 -2.82 6.29 7.77
N ASP A 42 -1.87 6.89 8.44
CA ASP A 42 -2.00 8.10 9.25
C ASP A 42 -1.51 9.35 8.50
N PHE A 43 -2.40 10.09 7.79
CA PHE A 43 -3.84 9.80 7.64
C PHE A 43 -4.22 9.75 6.17
N SER A 44 -5.45 9.32 5.88
CA SER A 44 -5.98 9.20 4.53
C SER A 44 -7.46 9.53 4.48
N SER A 45 -7.90 10.12 3.38
CA SER A 45 -9.32 10.28 3.02
C SER A 45 -10.11 8.97 3.05
N ARG A 46 -9.42 7.82 3.02
CA ARG A 46 -9.98 6.48 3.14
C ARG A 46 -10.86 6.34 4.39
N TRP A 47 -10.45 7.01 5.47
CA TRP A 47 -11.09 6.96 6.78
C TRP A 47 -12.15 8.04 7.01
N PHE A 48 -12.27 9.02 6.12
CA PHE A 48 -13.11 10.20 6.32
C PHE A 48 -14.48 10.04 5.65
N ILE A 49 -15.56 10.42 6.34
CA ILE A 49 -16.91 10.40 5.78
C ILE A 49 -17.00 11.34 4.57
N ASP A 50 -16.46 12.56 4.71
CA ASP A 50 -16.48 13.59 3.68
C ASP A 50 -15.34 13.47 2.65
N ARG A 51 -14.45 12.50 2.81
CA ARG A 51 -13.24 12.29 1.99
C ARG A 51 -12.25 13.46 2.01
N LYS A 52 -12.32 14.35 2.99
CA LYS A 52 -11.51 15.58 3.04
C LYS A 52 -10.90 15.89 4.39
N THR A 53 -11.67 15.75 5.47
CA THR A 53 -11.29 16.30 6.76
C THR A 53 -11.18 15.24 7.84
N LEU A 54 -10.13 15.32 8.65
CA LEU A 54 -9.83 14.40 9.72
C LEU A 54 -10.93 14.43 10.82
N GLU A 55 -11.64 15.54 10.94
CA GLU A 55 -12.79 15.71 11.86
C GLU A 55 -13.95 14.77 11.55
N THR A 56 -13.99 14.23 10.33
CA THR A 56 -15.01 13.26 9.89
C THR A 56 -14.51 11.82 9.90
N CYS A 57 -13.38 11.55 10.59
CA CYS A 57 -12.81 10.22 10.70
C CYS A 57 -13.79 9.23 11.35
N GLU A 58 -13.97 8.06 10.72
CA GLU A 58 -14.83 6.98 11.20
C GLU A 58 -14.17 5.59 11.06
N THR A 59 -12.84 5.53 11.19
CA THR A 59 -12.03 4.33 10.98
C THR A 59 -12.59 3.10 11.68
N SER A 60 -13.04 3.22 12.92
CA SER A 60 -13.62 2.10 13.68
C SER A 60 -14.94 1.56 13.11
N SER A 61 -15.51 2.23 12.11
CA SER A 61 -16.70 1.79 11.39
C SER A 61 -16.39 1.13 10.04
N ILE A 62 -15.11 1.08 9.66
CA ILE A 62 -14.67 0.53 8.39
C ILE A 62 -14.01 -0.81 8.66
N ALA A 63 -14.46 -1.86 7.96
CA ALA A 63 -13.72 -3.10 7.81
C ALA A 63 -12.75 -2.94 6.62
N PRO A 64 -11.43 -2.77 6.86
CA PRO A 64 -10.47 -2.57 5.79
C PRO A 64 -10.18 -3.89 5.07
N VAL A 65 -10.23 -3.87 3.75
CA VAL A 65 -10.03 -5.07 2.94
C VAL A 65 -8.60 -5.62 3.06
N ASP A 66 -7.61 -4.75 3.13
CA ASP A 66 -6.20 -5.13 3.27
C ASP A 66 -5.89 -5.75 4.63
N LEU A 67 -6.37 -5.17 5.74
CA LEU A 67 -6.20 -5.75 7.07
C LEU A 67 -6.80 -7.16 7.14
N ASN A 68 -8.01 -7.35 6.61
CA ASN A 68 -8.65 -8.66 6.59
C ASN A 68 -7.91 -9.64 5.67
N ALA A 69 -7.35 -9.18 4.54
CA ALA A 69 -6.48 -9.99 3.71
C ALA A 69 -5.19 -10.40 4.45
N PHE A 70 -4.59 -9.51 5.25
CA PHE A 70 -3.44 -9.85 6.10
C PHE A 70 -3.78 -10.86 7.19
N MET A 71 -4.97 -10.80 7.78
CA MET A 71 -5.41 -11.83 8.75
C MET A 71 -5.50 -13.20 8.09
N CYS A 72 -6.04 -13.27 6.89
CA CYS A 72 -6.06 -14.48 6.08
C CYS A 72 -4.65 -15.00 5.76
N TRP A 73 -3.72 -14.11 5.41
CA TRP A 73 -2.31 -14.45 5.17
C TRP A 73 -1.61 -14.93 6.44
N ASN A 74 -1.87 -14.30 7.59
CA ASN A 74 -1.34 -14.74 8.88
C ASN A 74 -1.74 -16.18 9.22
N MET A 75 -2.98 -16.58 8.91
CA MET A 75 -3.40 -17.99 9.09
C MET A 75 -2.54 -18.95 8.25
N ALA A 76 -2.22 -18.58 7.00
CA ALA A 76 -1.35 -19.40 6.15
C ALA A 76 0.09 -19.47 6.71
N ILE A 77 0.64 -18.35 7.18
CA ILE A 77 1.98 -18.29 7.79
C ILE A 77 2.02 -19.16 9.05
N LEU A 78 1.04 -19.04 9.93
CA LEU A 78 0.96 -19.85 11.15
C LEU A 78 0.82 -21.34 10.84
N ALA A 79 -0.01 -21.71 9.85
CA ALA A 79 -0.12 -23.09 9.40
C ALA A 79 1.22 -23.62 8.88
N HIS A 80 1.95 -22.83 8.11
CA HIS A 80 3.28 -23.17 7.61
C HIS A 80 4.27 -23.41 8.76
N ILE A 81 4.34 -22.49 9.73
CA ILE A 81 5.21 -22.60 10.91
C ILE A 81 4.87 -23.86 11.71
N HIS A 82 3.59 -24.12 12.00
CA HIS A 82 3.17 -25.34 12.71
C HIS A 82 3.54 -26.61 11.95
N GLY A 83 3.49 -26.58 10.61
CA GLY A 83 3.95 -27.68 9.77
C GLY A 83 5.45 -27.98 9.97
N HIS A 84 6.29 -26.95 9.99
CA HIS A 84 7.73 -27.09 10.24
C HIS A 84 8.05 -27.57 11.66
N LEU A 85 7.24 -27.19 12.65
CA LEU A 85 7.38 -27.65 14.03
C LEU A 85 6.80 -29.05 14.26
N GLY A 86 6.32 -29.75 13.23
CA GLY A 86 5.72 -31.09 13.32
C GLY A 86 4.30 -31.12 13.92
N ASN A 87 3.70 -29.96 14.23
CA ASN A 87 2.33 -29.89 14.75
C ASN A 87 1.31 -29.95 13.61
N VAL A 88 1.12 -31.16 13.06
CA VAL A 88 0.23 -31.40 11.92
C VAL A 88 -1.23 -31.09 12.24
N THR A 89 -1.68 -31.34 13.47
CA THR A 89 -3.06 -31.07 13.90
C THR A 89 -3.35 -29.57 13.78
N ARG A 90 -2.55 -28.73 14.43
CA ARG A 90 -2.78 -27.27 14.40
C ARG A 90 -2.61 -26.68 13.00
N ARG A 91 -1.67 -27.19 12.20
CA ARG A 91 -1.55 -26.83 10.78
C ARG A 91 -2.87 -27.07 10.02
N ASN A 92 -3.47 -28.25 10.19
CA ASN A 92 -4.69 -28.60 9.48
C ASN A 92 -5.90 -27.77 9.96
N GLU A 93 -6.00 -27.51 11.27
CA GLU A 93 -7.02 -26.60 11.83
C GLU A 93 -6.92 -25.20 11.20
N LEU A 94 -5.73 -24.60 11.20
CA LEU A 94 -5.51 -23.26 10.62
C LEU A 94 -5.81 -23.21 9.11
N ASN A 95 -5.49 -24.27 8.37
CA ASN A 95 -5.85 -24.33 6.96
C ASN A 95 -7.38 -24.40 6.77
N ASN A 96 -8.10 -25.16 7.59
CA ASN A 96 -9.56 -25.23 7.53
C ASN A 96 -10.19 -23.88 7.95
N GLU A 97 -9.71 -23.27 9.03
CA GLU A 97 -10.14 -21.94 9.47
C GLU A 97 -9.94 -20.91 8.34
N ARG A 98 -8.77 -20.96 7.66
CA ARG A 98 -8.48 -20.08 6.52
C ARG A 98 -9.42 -20.30 5.35
N HIS A 99 -9.82 -21.53 5.02
CA HIS A 99 -10.80 -21.78 3.94
C HIS A 99 -12.15 -21.13 4.25
N ILE A 100 -12.66 -21.31 5.47
CA ILE A 100 -13.90 -20.68 5.92
C ILE A 100 -13.77 -19.14 5.88
N PHE A 101 -12.61 -18.63 6.30
CA PHE A 101 -12.33 -17.18 6.28
C PHE A 101 -12.35 -16.64 4.85
N ILE A 102 -11.74 -17.33 3.87
CA ILE A 102 -11.72 -16.91 2.45
C ILE A 102 -13.14 -16.83 1.88
N ASP A 103 -14.01 -17.77 2.20
CA ASP A 103 -15.41 -17.74 1.76
C ASP A 103 -16.12 -16.51 2.31
N THR A 104 -16.03 -16.28 3.62
CA THR A 104 -16.59 -15.11 4.28
C THR A 104 -15.99 -13.81 3.75
N PHE A 105 -14.67 -13.77 3.58
CA PHE A 105 -13.95 -12.61 3.01
C PHE A 105 -14.45 -12.28 1.60
N THR A 106 -14.67 -13.30 0.78
CA THR A 106 -15.19 -13.13 -0.57
C THR A 106 -16.61 -12.55 -0.55
N ASP A 107 -17.49 -13.07 0.29
CA ASP A 107 -18.88 -12.61 0.40
C ASP A 107 -18.97 -11.15 0.91
N VAL A 108 -18.10 -10.79 1.86
CA VAL A 108 -18.10 -9.44 2.45
C VAL A 108 -17.47 -8.41 1.52
N PHE A 109 -16.28 -8.70 1.00
CA PHE A 109 -15.45 -7.68 0.35
C PHE A 109 -15.51 -7.70 -1.18
N TYR A 110 -15.71 -8.86 -1.83
CA TYR A 110 -15.67 -8.96 -3.28
C TYR A 110 -16.98 -8.49 -3.92
N ASP A 111 -16.89 -7.52 -4.82
CA ASP A 111 -18.01 -7.07 -5.63
C ASP A 111 -18.01 -7.80 -6.98
N LYS A 112 -19.04 -8.62 -7.22
CA LYS A 112 -19.18 -9.45 -8.44
C LYS A 112 -19.40 -8.61 -9.71
N VAL A 113 -19.90 -7.38 -9.58
CA VAL A 113 -20.13 -6.47 -10.70
C VAL A 113 -18.87 -5.67 -11.01
N LYS A 114 -18.24 -5.12 -9.96
CA LYS A 114 -16.98 -4.35 -10.07
C LYS A 114 -15.75 -5.24 -10.26
N LYS A 115 -15.85 -6.55 -9.94
CA LYS A 115 -14.76 -7.52 -10.08
C LYS A 115 -13.49 -7.17 -9.28
N ALA A 116 -13.67 -6.67 -8.07
CA ALA A 116 -12.59 -6.33 -7.14
C ALA A 116 -13.11 -6.32 -5.70
N TRP A 117 -12.19 -6.19 -4.75
CA TRP A 117 -12.49 -6.14 -3.32
C TRP A 117 -12.49 -4.70 -2.83
N PHE A 118 -13.39 -4.36 -1.92
CA PHE A 118 -13.55 -3.00 -1.40
C PHE A 118 -13.75 -3.00 0.11
N ASP A 119 -13.31 -1.92 0.76
CA ASP A 119 -13.62 -1.67 2.17
C ASP A 119 -15.14 -1.62 2.37
N VAL A 120 -15.59 -2.05 3.55
CA VAL A 120 -17.01 -2.06 3.90
C VAL A 120 -17.22 -1.22 5.16
N ASN A 121 -18.18 -0.31 5.13
CA ASN A 121 -18.65 0.34 6.33
C ASN A 121 -19.59 -0.61 7.09
N ILE A 122 -19.17 -1.09 8.26
CA ILE A 122 -19.90 -2.09 9.03
C ILE A 122 -21.21 -1.57 9.66
N ARG A 123 -21.40 -0.25 9.70
CA ARG A 123 -22.63 0.36 10.20
C ARG A 123 -23.71 0.48 9.13
N THR A 124 -23.31 0.78 7.89
CA THR A 124 -24.24 0.99 6.78
C THR A 124 -24.34 -0.23 5.84
N GLY A 125 -23.34 -1.11 5.86
CA GLY A 125 -23.19 -2.20 4.92
C GLY A 125 -22.69 -1.75 3.54
N GLU A 126 -22.38 -0.47 3.36
CA GLU A 126 -21.96 0.08 2.08
C GLU A 126 -20.48 -0.16 1.81
N ARG A 127 -20.14 -0.41 0.54
CA ARG A 127 -18.76 -0.52 0.07
C ARG A 127 -18.20 0.84 -0.32
N ASN A 128 -16.93 1.05 -0.02
CA ASN A 128 -16.20 2.23 -0.47
C ASN A 128 -15.62 1.96 -1.86
N TYR A 129 -16.23 2.50 -2.91
CA TYR A 129 -15.80 2.32 -4.30
C TYR A 129 -14.72 3.30 -4.77
N GLU A 130 -14.22 4.16 -3.90
CA GLU A 130 -13.08 5.01 -4.23
C GLU A 130 -11.82 4.17 -4.50
N ALA A 131 -10.97 4.66 -5.40
CA ALA A 131 -9.80 3.92 -5.82
C ALA A 131 -8.65 4.08 -4.82
N TYR A 132 -8.53 3.10 -3.94
CA TYR A 132 -7.36 2.90 -3.09
C TYR A 132 -6.62 1.64 -3.52
N PRO A 133 -5.28 1.59 -3.44
CA PRO A 133 -4.52 0.39 -3.81
C PRO A 133 -4.77 -0.80 -2.88
N SER A 134 -5.39 -0.58 -1.71
CA SER A 134 -5.84 -1.65 -0.80
C SER A 134 -6.71 -2.72 -1.48
N ILE A 135 -7.45 -2.34 -2.55
CA ILE A 135 -8.26 -3.26 -3.36
C ILE A 135 -7.41 -4.34 -4.09
N ALA A 136 -6.10 -4.17 -4.21
CA ALA A 136 -5.19 -5.14 -4.82
C ALA A 136 -4.47 -6.02 -3.78
N ILE A 137 -4.53 -5.70 -2.50
CA ILE A 137 -3.83 -6.44 -1.43
C ILE A 137 -4.29 -7.89 -1.29
N PRO A 138 -5.57 -8.25 -1.53
CA PRO A 138 -5.96 -9.66 -1.54
C PRO A 138 -5.17 -10.53 -2.52
N LEU A 139 -4.68 -9.96 -3.64
CA LEU A 139 -3.81 -10.68 -4.58
C LEU A 139 -2.44 -11.01 -3.94
N PHE A 140 -1.86 -10.09 -3.18
CA PHE A 140 -0.62 -10.28 -2.45
C PHE A 140 -0.77 -11.32 -1.34
N ALA A 141 -1.83 -11.21 -0.55
CA ALA A 141 -2.13 -12.07 0.59
C ALA A 141 -2.66 -13.46 0.17
N GLU A 142 -2.95 -13.66 -1.11
CA GLU A 142 -3.61 -14.85 -1.64
C GLU A 142 -4.91 -15.20 -0.88
N CYS A 143 -5.64 -14.13 -0.50
CA CYS A 143 -6.90 -14.23 0.23
C CYS A 143 -8.09 -14.15 -0.73
N TYR A 144 -8.26 -15.19 -1.52
CA TYR A 144 -9.36 -15.34 -2.47
C TYR A 144 -9.60 -16.81 -2.78
N GLN A 145 -10.81 -17.13 -3.20
CA GLN A 145 -11.09 -18.40 -3.84
C GLN A 145 -10.29 -18.51 -5.14
N ARG A 146 -10.03 -19.74 -5.59
CA ARG A 146 -9.25 -19.96 -6.81
C ARG A 146 -9.78 -19.08 -7.96
N LEU A 147 -8.99 -18.08 -8.34
CA LEU A 147 -9.25 -17.26 -9.50
C LEU A 147 -8.71 -17.96 -10.75
N ASP A 148 -9.53 -18.11 -11.77
CA ASP A 148 -9.07 -18.50 -13.09
C ASP A 148 -8.47 -17.27 -13.83
N ILE A 149 -7.84 -17.51 -14.98
CA ILE A 149 -7.19 -16.44 -15.77
C ILE A 149 -8.19 -15.34 -16.20
N PRO A 150 -9.42 -15.63 -16.66
CA PRO A 150 -10.43 -14.61 -16.91
C PRO A 150 -10.74 -13.74 -15.70
N MET A 151 -10.96 -14.32 -14.52
CA MET A 151 -11.22 -13.56 -13.30
C MET A 151 -10.03 -12.69 -12.88
N MET A 152 -8.80 -13.18 -13.01
CA MET A 152 -7.58 -12.38 -12.80
C MET A 152 -7.51 -11.20 -13.77
N SER A 153 -7.83 -11.42 -15.05
CA SER A 153 -7.93 -10.35 -16.05
C SER A 153 -8.98 -9.30 -15.68
N ASP A 154 -10.15 -9.72 -15.20
CA ASP A 154 -11.22 -8.82 -14.76
C ASP A 154 -10.77 -7.93 -13.59
N VAL A 155 -10.04 -8.49 -12.61
CA VAL A 155 -9.47 -7.72 -11.49
C VAL A 155 -8.46 -6.69 -12.01
N LEU A 156 -7.55 -7.10 -12.89
CA LEU A 156 -6.59 -6.18 -13.50
C LEU A 156 -7.28 -5.06 -14.28
N ASP A 157 -8.30 -5.39 -15.06
CA ASP A 157 -9.07 -4.41 -15.83
C ASP A 157 -9.79 -3.42 -14.92
N THR A 158 -10.26 -3.86 -13.75
CA THR A 158 -10.86 -2.97 -12.76
C THR A 158 -9.84 -2.02 -12.17
N LEU A 159 -8.65 -2.51 -11.79
CA LEU A 159 -7.54 -1.67 -11.34
C LEU A 159 -7.12 -0.65 -12.41
N GLN A 160 -7.09 -1.04 -13.68
CA GLN A 160 -6.75 -0.13 -14.79
C GLN A 160 -7.85 0.92 -15.02
N ARG A 161 -9.13 0.50 -15.03
CA ARG A 161 -10.29 1.42 -15.21
C ARG A 161 -10.42 2.41 -14.07
N SER A 162 -10.03 2.05 -12.85
CA SER A 162 -10.00 2.99 -11.72
C SER A 162 -9.02 4.15 -11.93
N GLY A 163 -8.05 4.00 -12.85
CA GLY A 163 -7.02 4.98 -13.12
C GLY A 163 -5.81 4.92 -12.18
N ILE A 164 -5.87 4.14 -11.11
CA ILE A 164 -4.81 4.10 -10.09
C ILE A 164 -3.48 3.54 -10.61
N LEU A 165 -3.50 2.71 -11.65
CA LEU A 165 -2.31 2.14 -12.30
C LEU A 165 -1.75 3.00 -13.45
N ASN A 166 -2.30 4.18 -13.72
CA ASN A 166 -2.02 4.95 -14.93
C ASN A 166 -0.95 6.05 -14.72
N PHE A 167 -0.33 6.11 -13.57
CA PHE A 167 0.67 7.13 -13.27
C PHE A 167 2.05 6.77 -13.83
N PRO A 168 2.86 7.79 -14.20
CA PRO A 168 4.12 7.56 -14.91
C PRO A 168 5.26 7.04 -14.00
N PHE A 169 5.18 7.25 -12.67
CA PHE A 169 6.27 6.95 -11.75
C PHE A 169 5.90 6.00 -10.60
N GLY A 170 4.73 5.40 -10.62
CA GLY A 170 4.31 4.44 -9.60
C GLY A 170 2.80 4.40 -9.42
N ILE A 171 2.34 4.09 -8.21
CA ILE A 171 0.93 4.01 -7.84
C ILE A 171 0.69 4.97 -6.68
N PRO A 172 -0.24 5.93 -6.80
CA PRO A 172 -0.62 6.74 -5.65
C PRO A 172 -1.47 5.92 -4.68
N VAL A 173 -1.44 6.27 -3.40
CA VAL A 173 -2.23 5.56 -2.38
C VAL A 173 -3.70 5.97 -2.34
N SER A 174 -4.08 6.95 -3.16
CA SER A 174 -5.46 7.42 -3.33
C SER A 174 -5.56 8.22 -4.63
N LEU A 175 -6.75 8.42 -5.16
CA LEU A 175 -7.01 9.41 -6.22
C LEU A 175 -7.66 10.68 -5.68
N ILE A 176 -7.95 10.76 -4.39
CA ILE A 176 -8.55 11.92 -3.74
C ILE A 176 -7.52 13.03 -3.57
N LYS A 177 -7.86 14.23 -4.05
CA LYS A 177 -6.98 15.40 -4.08
C LYS A 177 -7.38 16.43 -3.03
N GLY A 178 -6.40 17.21 -2.57
CA GLY A 178 -6.65 18.40 -1.74
C GLY A 178 -6.93 18.10 -0.26
N THR A 179 -6.59 16.91 0.22
CA THR A 179 -6.74 16.53 1.62
C THR A 179 -5.56 16.96 2.49
N ASN A 180 -4.41 17.23 1.89
CA ASN A 180 -3.12 17.44 2.58
C ASN A 180 -2.64 16.23 3.40
N GLN A 181 -3.27 15.07 3.25
CA GLN A 181 -2.88 13.86 3.98
C GLN A 181 -1.74 13.14 3.26
N GLN A 182 -0.81 12.58 4.03
CA GLN A 182 0.34 11.88 3.47
C GLN A 182 -0.02 10.56 2.78
N TRP A 183 -1.12 9.92 3.18
CA TRP A 183 -1.66 8.70 2.57
C TRP A 183 -2.76 9.00 1.55
N ASP A 184 -2.64 10.12 0.83
CA ASP A 184 -3.50 10.50 -0.28
C ASP A 184 -2.69 10.98 -1.49
N PHE A 185 -3.40 11.29 -2.57
CA PHE A 185 -2.82 11.80 -3.81
C PHE A 185 -1.97 13.06 -3.56
N PRO A 186 -0.78 13.17 -4.14
CA PRO A 186 -0.19 12.34 -5.21
C PRO A 186 0.83 11.31 -4.71
N ASN A 187 0.83 10.98 -3.42
CA ASN A 187 1.89 10.21 -2.80
C ASN A 187 1.80 8.71 -3.11
N GLY A 188 2.94 8.11 -3.46
CA GLY A 188 3.16 6.67 -3.51
C GLY A 188 4.12 6.23 -2.41
N TRP A 189 3.85 5.06 -1.82
CA TRP A 189 4.58 4.48 -0.72
C TRP A 189 5.14 3.11 -1.08
N ALA A 190 6.40 2.87 -0.76
CA ALA A 190 7.13 1.68 -1.18
C ALA A 190 6.46 0.37 -0.76
N ASN A 191 5.99 0.27 0.50
CA ASN A 191 5.33 -0.92 1.03
C ASN A 191 4.07 -1.31 0.25
N VAL A 192 3.21 -0.35 -0.05
CA VAL A 192 1.97 -0.59 -0.82
C VAL A 192 2.29 -0.97 -2.26
N ILE A 193 3.19 -0.23 -2.90
CA ILE A 193 3.62 -0.49 -4.28
C ILE A 193 4.23 -1.89 -4.40
N HIS A 194 5.08 -2.29 -3.44
CA HIS A 194 5.69 -3.62 -3.41
C HIS A 194 4.64 -4.73 -3.32
N MET A 195 3.68 -4.62 -2.40
CA MET A 195 2.62 -5.62 -2.25
C MET A 195 1.79 -5.76 -3.54
N ILE A 196 1.51 -4.66 -4.24
CA ILE A 196 0.81 -4.73 -5.53
C ILE A 196 1.68 -5.42 -6.59
N ILE A 197 2.96 -5.04 -6.71
CA ILE A 197 3.88 -5.68 -7.64
C ILE A 197 3.94 -7.19 -7.39
N GLU A 198 4.12 -7.60 -6.14
CA GLU A 198 4.23 -9.01 -5.79
C GLU A 198 2.92 -9.79 -5.99
N GLY A 199 1.78 -9.21 -5.67
CA GLY A 199 0.47 -9.81 -5.94
C GLY A 199 0.23 -10.04 -7.44
N LEU A 200 0.59 -9.07 -8.27
CA LEU A 200 0.49 -9.20 -9.72
C LEU A 200 1.54 -10.16 -10.29
N ARG A 201 2.80 -10.10 -9.81
CA ARG A 201 3.91 -10.93 -10.30
C ARG A 201 3.69 -12.42 -10.05
N ARG A 202 3.18 -12.77 -8.86
CA ARG A 202 2.95 -14.17 -8.46
C ARG A 202 1.69 -14.78 -9.08
N SER A 203 0.88 -13.97 -9.77
CA SER A 203 -0.30 -14.48 -10.46
C SER A 203 0.08 -15.38 -11.66
N ASN A 204 -0.82 -16.28 -12.04
CA ASN A 204 -0.69 -17.10 -13.26
C ASN A 204 -1.15 -16.35 -14.54
N CYS A 205 -1.35 -15.04 -14.47
CA CYS A 205 -1.80 -14.21 -15.57
C CYS A 205 -0.64 -13.37 -16.15
N TYR A 206 -0.25 -13.67 -17.39
CA TYR A 206 0.84 -12.96 -18.06
C TYR A 206 0.65 -11.43 -18.11
N ARG A 207 -0.59 -10.95 -18.34
CA ARG A 207 -0.90 -9.52 -18.32
C ARG A 207 -0.60 -8.88 -16.96
N MET A 208 -0.89 -9.57 -15.86
CA MET A 208 -0.57 -9.11 -14.50
C MET A 208 0.94 -9.06 -14.28
N GLN A 209 1.67 -10.09 -14.70
CA GLN A 209 3.14 -10.14 -14.58
C GLN A 209 3.80 -9.00 -15.37
N GLN A 210 3.33 -8.70 -16.57
CA GLN A 210 3.80 -7.57 -17.37
C GLN A 210 3.52 -6.24 -16.67
N LYS A 211 2.33 -6.08 -16.08
CA LYS A 211 1.97 -4.87 -15.33
C LYS A 211 2.80 -4.73 -14.05
N ALA A 212 3.12 -5.84 -13.36
CA ALA A 212 4.02 -5.84 -12.21
C ALA A 212 5.40 -5.28 -12.59
N PHE A 213 5.97 -5.73 -13.69
CA PHE A 213 7.24 -5.21 -14.19
C PHE A 213 7.18 -3.73 -14.58
N ASP A 214 6.12 -3.29 -15.28
CA ASP A 214 5.91 -1.88 -15.63
C ASP A 214 5.91 -0.98 -14.37
N ILE A 215 5.20 -1.40 -13.33
CA ILE A 215 5.13 -0.65 -12.06
C ILE A 215 6.50 -0.66 -11.35
N ALA A 216 7.18 -1.81 -11.30
CA ALA A 216 8.50 -1.93 -10.69
C ALA A 216 9.52 -1.01 -11.38
N GLN A 217 9.54 -1.00 -12.72
CA GLN A 217 10.43 -0.14 -13.52
C GLN A 217 10.18 1.35 -13.24
N LYS A 218 8.90 1.77 -13.17
CA LYS A 218 8.52 3.16 -12.87
C LYS A 218 8.97 3.57 -11.47
N TRP A 219 8.70 2.73 -10.48
CA TRP A 219 9.06 3.00 -9.09
C TRP A 219 10.57 3.09 -8.87
N ILE A 220 11.32 2.14 -9.42
CA ILE A 220 12.80 2.15 -9.33
C ILE A 220 13.38 3.38 -10.02
N ASN A 221 12.88 3.77 -11.19
CA ASN A 221 13.34 4.99 -11.87
C ASN A 221 13.11 6.25 -11.04
N LEU A 222 11.95 6.36 -10.35
CA LEU A 222 11.67 7.50 -9.49
C LEU A 222 12.62 7.56 -8.28
N ASN A 223 12.83 6.43 -7.62
CA ASN A 223 13.78 6.34 -6.50
C ASN A 223 15.20 6.67 -6.94
N TYR A 224 15.62 6.17 -8.10
CA TYR A 224 16.94 6.46 -8.67
C TYR A 224 17.13 7.95 -8.97
N GLN A 225 16.13 8.63 -9.52
CA GLN A 225 16.16 10.07 -9.74
C GLN A 225 16.31 10.84 -8.42
N GLY A 226 15.57 10.43 -7.38
CA GLY A 226 15.69 11.00 -6.03
C GLY A 226 17.10 10.83 -5.45
N TYR A 227 17.64 9.61 -5.59
CA TYR A 227 19.00 9.31 -5.15
C TYR A 227 20.08 10.11 -5.90
N LEU A 228 19.99 10.21 -7.22
CA LEU A 228 20.94 11.01 -8.02
C LEU A 228 20.94 12.48 -7.62
N LYS A 229 19.79 13.02 -7.26
CA LYS A 229 19.65 14.44 -6.93
C LYS A 229 20.02 14.77 -5.49
N ASP A 230 19.56 13.95 -4.53
CA ASP A 230 19.65 14.27 -3.10
C ASP A 230 20.67 13.38 -2.36
N GLY A 231 21.25 12.35 -3.00
CA GLY A 231 22.07 11.32 -2.36
C GLY A 231 21.31 10.43 -1.37
N LYS A 232 19.99 10.43 -1.43
CA LYS A 232 19.10 9.80 -0.44
C LYS A 232 17.86 9.21 -1.11
N MET A 233 17.24 8.24 -0.43
CA MET A 233 15.90 7.76 -0.76
C MET A 233 14.91 8.19 0.33
N TRP A 234 13.71 8.56 -0.10
CA TRP A 234 12.69 9.15 0.75
C TRP A 234 11.60 8.13 1.11
N GLU A 235 10.89 8.35 2.22
CA GLU A 235 9.82 7.47 2.67
C GLU A 235 8.65 7.38 1.69
N LYS A 236 8.37 8.46 0.95
CA LYS A 236 7.29 8.58 -0.05
C LYS A 236 7.69 9.49 -1.20
N TYR A 237 7.00 9.33 -2.33
CA TYR A 237 7.27 10.11 -3.54
C TYR A 237 5.97 10.57 -4.21
N ASP A 238 6.02 11.75 -4.86
CA ASP A 238 4.99 12.16 -5.82
C ASP A 238 5.14 11.31 -7.11
N VAL A 239 4.16 10.44 -7.37
CA VAL A 239 4.21 9.50 -8.52
C VAL A 239 3.69 10.09 -9.83
N THR A 240 3.32 11.37 -9.83
CA THR A 240 2.71 12.02 -11.01
C THR A 240 3.73 12.67 -11.95
N LYS A 241 4.94 12.90 -11.50
CA LYS A 241 5.99 13.64 -12.22
C LYS A 241 7.38 13.11 -11.89
N PRO A 242 8.39 13.43 -12.73
CA PRO A 242 9.80 13.14 -12.42
C PRO A 242 10.18 13.73 -11.06
N TYR A 243 11.18 13.13 -10.43
CA TYR A 243 11.64 13.62 -9.14
C TYR A 243 12.25 15.02 -9.24
N GLU A 244 11.60 15.99 -8.62
CA GLU A 244 12.09 17.36 -8.51
C GLU A 244 12.42 17.76 -7.07
N LYS A 245 11.59 17.34 -6.14
CA LYS A 245 11.70 17.60 -4.70
C LYS A 245 10.99 16.51 -3.90
N LYS A 246 11.23 16.47 -2.60
CA LYS A 246 10.51 15.59 -1.67
C LYS A 246 9.01 15.74 -1.81
N ALA A 247 8.28 14.64 -1.62
CA ALA A 247 6.83 14.65 -1.53
C ALA A 247 6.35 15.48 -0.34
N GLU A 248 5.12 15.97 -0.41
CA GLU A 248 4.52 16.82 0.62
C GLU A 248 3.29 16.13 1.23
N GLY A 249 2.71 16.76 2.23
CA GLY A 249 1.51 16.31 2.94
C GLY A 249 1.80 15.51 4.21
N GLY A 250 0.84 15.55 5.11
CA GLY A 250 0.90 14.91 6.43
C GLY A 250 1.45 15.81 7.53
N GLU A 251 1.35 15.31 8.74
CA GLU A 251 1.68 16.01 9.97
C GLU A 251 3.19 15.94 10.31
N TYR A 252 3.94 15.09 9.60
CA TYR A 252 5.35 14.83 9.87
C TYR A 252 6.24 15.31 8.74
N LYS A 253 7.48 15.67 9.10
CA LYS A 253 8.53 15.91 8.09
C LYS A 253 8.89 14.60 7.41
N ILE A 254 8.97 14.63 6.09
CA ILE A 254 9.42 13.48 5.30
C ILE A 254 10.81 13.04 5.73
N GLN A 255 10.98 11.73 5.90
CA GLN A 255 12.21 11.10 6.36
C GLN A 255 13.00 10.48 5.20
N ASP A 256 14.32 10.41 5.36
CA ASP A 256 15.23 9.66 4.50
C ASP A 256 15.67 8.35 5.16
N GLY A 257 16.26 7.45 4.37
CA GLY A 257 16.76 6.17 4.88
C GLY A 257 15.67 5.24 5.40
N PHE A 258 14.44 5.38 4.90
CA PHE A 258 13.29 4.63 5.37
C PHE A 258 13.40 3.15 4.99
N GLY A 259 13.31 2.25 5.98
CA GLY A 259 13.61 0.83 5.82
C GLY A 259 12.86 0.14 4.69
N TRP A 260 11.55 0.39 4.55
CA TRP A 260 10.77 -0.23 3.46
C TRP A 260 11.11 0.34 2.08
N THR A 261 11.48 1.63 1.94
CA THR A 261 11.90 2.17 0.65
C THR A 261 13.19 1.50 0.18
N ASN A 262 14.18 1.38 1.08
CA ASN A 262 15.44 0.73 0.80
C ASN A 262 15.25 -0.76 0.51
N GLY A 263 14.46 -1.46 1.32
CA GLY A 263 14.20 -2.90 1.17
C GLY A 263 13.46 -3.21 -0.13
N VAL A 264 12.44 -2.44 -0.48
CA VAL A 264 11.69 -2.62 -1.73
C VAL A 264 12.56 -2.32 -2.94
N ALA A 265 13.37 -1.26 -2.91
CA ALA A 265 14.30 -0.97 -4.00
C ALA A 265 15.28 -2.12 -4.21
N LEU A 266 15.86 -2.67 -3.13
CA LEU A 266 16.76 -3.83 -3.20
C LEU A 266 16.07 -5.06 -3.77
N ASP A 267 14.89 -5.42 -3.25
CA ASP A 267 14.15 -6.59 -3.69
C ASP A 267 13.77 -6.52 -5.17
N LEU A 268 13.27 -5.37 -5.63
CA LEU A 268 12.92 -5.18 -7.04
C LEU A 268 14.14 -5.22 -7.96
N MET A 269 15.29 -4.67 -7.52
CA MET A 269 16.53 -4.76 -8.28
C MET A 269 17.05 -6.20 -8.38
N VAL A 270 16.91 -7.01 -7.34
CA VAL A 270 17.26 -8.43 -7.38
C VAL A 270 16.28 -9.20 -8.26
N THR A 271 14.99 -9.03 -8.04
CA THR A 271 13.91 -9.75 -8.74
C THR A 271 13.93 -9.49 -10.25
N TYR A 272 14.18 -8.25 -10.66
CA TYR A 272 14.16 -7.83 -12.06
C TYR A 272 15.53 -7.45 -12.62
N SER A 273 16.63 -7.93 -12.03
CA SER A 273 18.01 -7.53 -12.32
C SER A 273 18.40 -7.53 -13.80
N LYS A 274 17.86 -8.47 -14.60
CA LYS A 274 18.14 -8.60 -16.03
C LYS A 274 17.24 -7.77 -16.94
N LEU A 275 16.18 -7.17 -16.38
CA LEU A 275 15.11 -6.51 -17.14
C LEU A 275 15.06 -5.01 -16.88
N LEU A 276 15.49 -4.56 -15.67
CA LEU A 276 15.46 -3.16 -15.31
C LEU A 276 16.39 -2.31 -16.18
N SER A 277 15.89 -1.17 -16.60
CA SER A 277 16.66 -0.16 -17.33
C SER A 277 16.57 1.18 -16.59
N PHE A 278 17.70 1.89 -16.50
CA PHE A 278 17.77 3.20 -15.86
C PHE A 278 17.86 4.28 -16.96
N LYS A 279 16.89 5.18 -16.97
CA LYS A 279 16.89 6.35 -17.86
C LYS A 279 17.38 7.55 -17.08
N ASP A 280 18.54 8.05 -17.46
CA ASP A 280 19.02 9.34 -16.98
C ASP A 280 18.28 10.46 -17.75
N HIS A 281 17.22 10.99 -17.17
CA HIS A 281 16.50 12.13 -17.73
C HIS A 281 17.26 13.47 -17.61
N MET A 282 18.41 13.45 -16.94
CA MET A 282 19.25 14.64 -16.75
C MET A 282 20.32 14.80 -17.85
N LYS A 283 20.61 13.73 -18.60
CA LYS A 283 21.54 13.76 -19.74
C LYS A 283 20.92 13.04 -20.92
N ASN A 284 20.69 13.76 -22.00
CA ASN A 284 20.17 13.26 -23.28
C ASN A 284 20.56 11.80 -23.60
N ASN A 285 19.59 10.89 -23.55
CA ASN A 285 19.57 9.59 -24.23
C ASN A 285 20.71 8.57 -24.00
N ALA A 286 21.41 8.56 -22.89
CA ALA A 286 22.32 7.48 -22.56
C ALA A 286 21.61 6.39 -21.71
N SER A 287 21.44 5.19 -22.26
CA SER A 287 21.01 4.01 -21.51
C SER A 287 22.21 3.43 -20.74
N TRP A 288 22.08 3.24 -19.44
CA TRP A 288 23.09 2.59 -18.60
C TRP A 288 22.76 1.12 -18.40
N SER A 289 23.77 0.27 -18.50
CA SER A 289 23.67 -1.17 -18.21
C SER A 289 23.77 -1.44 -16.69
N ALA A 290 23.47 -2.66 -16.25
CA ALA A 290 23.53 -3.11 -14.85
C ALA A 290 24.84 -2.76 -14.11
N ALA A 291 25.95 -2.52 -14.82
CA ALA A 291 27.23 -2.10 -14.25
C ALA A 291 27.20 -0.71 -13.58
N SER A 292 26.22 0.14 -13.92
CA SER A 292 26.06 1.50 -13.35
C SER A 292 25.30 1.51 -12.02
N ILE A 293 24.79 0.36 -11.56
CA ILE A 293 23.96 0.20 -10.36
C ILE A 293 24.81 -0.01 -9.10
N THR A 294 26.09 -0.38 -9.27
CA THR A 294 26.98 -0.72 -8.15
C THR A 294 27.01 0.36 -7.05
N PRO A 295 27.09 1.66 -7.35
CA PRO A 295 27.03 2.70 -6.32
C PRO A 295 25.69 2.76 -5.57
N PHE A 296 24.58 2.51 -6.28
CA PHE A 296 23.23 2.53 -5.71
C PHE A 296 23.00 1.33 -4.77
N LEU A 297 23.50 0.16 -5.12
CA LEU A 297 23.47 -1.03 -4.29
C LEU A 297 24.35 -0.87 -3.04
N LEU A 298 25.52 -0.26 -3.15
CA LEU A 298 26.44 -0.06 -2.01
C LEU A 298 25.79 0.80 -0.91
N VAL A 299 24.98 1.79 -1.23
CA VAL A 299 24.30 2.63 -0.23
C VAL A 299 23.24 1.87 0.55
N LEU A 300 22.61 0.84 -0.03
CA LEU A 300 21.62 0.01 0.66
C LEU A 300 22.22 -0.85 1.79
N PHE A 301 23.55 -1.04 1.80
CA PHE A 301 24.26 -1.83 2.83
C PHE A 301 24.96 -0.97 3.89
N TYR A 302 25.00 0.37 3.73
CA TYR A 302 25.73 1.27 4.65
C TYR A 302 24.83 2.13 5.55
N TYR A 303 23.52 1.95 5.50
CA TYR A 303 22.52 2.56 6.38
C TYR A 303 21.58 1.42 6.85
#